data_6425cfbbb4ac670f74d7a9a0d3b92b40
#
_entry.id   6425cfbbb4ac670f74d7a9a0d3b92b40
#
_cell.length_a   1.000
_cell.length_b   1.000
_cell.length_c   1.000
_cell.angle_alpha   90.00
_cell.angle_beta   90.00
_cell.angle_gamma   90.00
#
_symmetry.space_group_name_H-M   'P 1'
#
loop_
_entity.id
_entity.type
_entity.pdbx_description
1 polymer ?
#
loop_
_entity_poly.entity_id
_entity_poly.type
_entity_poly.pdbx_seq_one_letter_code
_entity_poly.pdbx_strand_id
1 'polypeptide(L)' 'MKLIAEYLADALKFERLASHEKNPDVKAQLEKQAAAYRRLAEKRADE' A
#
# COMPACT_ATOMS: atom_id res chain seq x y z
N MET A 1 -16.21 5.85 3.50
CA MET A 1 -15.74 5.07 2.34
C MET A 1 -14.52 5.74 1.73
N LYS A 2 -13.44 4.97 1.50
CA LYS A 2 -12.23 5.55 0.95
C LYS A 2 -12.32 5.71 -0.55
N LEU A 3 -11.78 6.80 -1.06
CA LEU A 3 -11.66 7.04 -2.49
C LEU A 3 -10.44 6.31 -3.03
N ILE A 4 -10.44 6.05 -4.35
CA ILE A 4 -9.31 5.40 -5.03
C ILE A 4 -8.01 6.15 -4.74
N ALA A 5 -8.03 7.47 -4.81
CA ALA A 5 -6.86 8.29 -4.53
C ALA A 5 -6.33 8.07 -3.11
N GLU A 6 -7.21 7.84 -2.14
CA GLU A 6 -6.80 7.57 -0.77
C GLU A 6 -6.12 6.21 -0.64
N TYR A 7 -6.62 5.19 -1.35
CA TYR A 7 -5.97 3.89 -1.36
C TYR A 7 -4.57 3.97 -1.98
N LEU A 8 -4.43 4.73 -3.06
CA LEU A 8 -3.13 4.90 -3.70
C LEU A 8 -2.17 5.68 -2.82
N ALA A 9 -2.65 6.71 -2.13
CA ALA A 9 -1.85 7.47 -1.19
C ALA A 9 -1.35 6.59 -0.04
N ASP A 10 -2.24 5.73 0.48
CA ASP A 10 -1.85 4.80 1.55
C ASP A 10 -0.81 3.81 1.04
N ALA A 11 -0.97 3.30 -0.18
CA ALA A 11 0.00 2.37 -0.77
C ALA A 11 1.37 3.03 -0.88
N LEU A 12 1.43 4.27 -1.35
CA LEU A 12 2.68 5.01 -1.45
C LEU A 12 3.33 5.24 -0.09
N LYS A 13 2.52 5.54 0.92
CA LYS A 13 2.99 5.73 2.28
C LYS A 13 3.67 4.45 2.80
N PHE A 14 3.03 3.30 2.61
CA PHE A 14 3.60 2.04 3.05
C PHE A 14 4.83 1.67 2.25
N GLU A 15 4.87 1.97 0.96
CA GLU A 15 6.06 1.74 0.14
C GLU A 15 7.24 2.56 0.64
N ARG A 16 7.01 3.81 1.00
CA ARG A 16 8.06 4.67 1.56
C ARG A 16 8.57 4.12 2.89
N LEU A 17 7.65 3.72 3.77
CA LEU A 17 8.02 3.12 5.05
C LEU A 17 8.85 1.86 4.82
N ALA A 18 8.43 1.03 3.87
CA ALA A 18 9.18 -0.18 3.56
C ALA A 18 10.59 0.11 3.07
N SER A 19 10.75 1.14 2.25
CA SER A 19 12.07 1.48 1.71
C SER A 19 13.04 1.98 2.78
N HIS A 20 12.53 2.52 3.88
CA HIS A 20 13.34 3.01 5.00
C HIS A 20 13.48 2.00 6.12
N GLU A 21 12.70 0.91 6.09
CA GLU A 21 12.72 -0.09 7.14
C GLU A 21 13.92 -1.02 6.99
N LYS A 22 14.68 -1.18 8.07
CA LYS A 22 15.87 -2.02 8.08
C LYS A 22 15.58 -3.46 8.46
N ASN A 23 14.50 -3.71 9.21
CA ASN A 23 14.11 -5.05 9.59
C ASN A 23 13.41 -5.74 8.42
N PRO A 24 13.96 -6.86 7.90
CA PRO A 24 13.39 -7.51 6.71
C PRO A 24 11.97 -8.02 6.93
N ASP A 25 11.64 -8.47 8.14
CA ASP A 25 10.29 -8.96 8.42
C ASP A 25 9.26 -7.83 8.39
N VAL A 26 9.60 -6.71 9.01
CA VAL A 26 8.73 -5.53 9.02
C VAL A 26 8.62 -4.96 7.61
N LYS A 27 9.72 -4.90 6.89
CA LYS A 27 9.73 -4.43 5.52
C LYS A 27 8.80 -5.27 4.65
N ALA A 28 8.84 -6.59 4.77
CA ALA A 28 7.98 -7.49 4.01
C ALA A 28 6.51 -7.23 4.33
N GLN A 29 6.16 -7.00 5.59
CA GLN A 29 4.79 -6.71 5.97
C GLN A 29 4.31 -5.38 5.39
N LEU A 30 5.16 -4.36 5.42
CA LEU A 30 4.81 -3.07 4.84
C LEU A 30 4.60 -3.18 3.34
N GLU A 31 5.43 -3.97 2.66
CA GLU A 31 5.28 -4.20 1.23
C GLU A 31 3.98 -4.94 0.92
N LYS A 32 3.60 -5.91 1.74
CA LYS A 32 2.33 -6.61 1.60
C LYS A 32 1.14 -5.67 1.74
N GLN A 33 1.20 -4.77 2.73
CA GLN A 33 0.12 -3.81 2.93
C GLN A 33 0.02 -2.84 1.78
N ALA A 34 1.15 -2.37 1.25
CA ALA A 34 1.15 -1.51 0.09
C ALA A 34 0.50 -2.20 -1.11
N ALA A 35 0.85 -3.46 -1.36
CA ALA A 35 0.26 -4.23 -2.45
C ALA A 35 -1.24 -4.42 -2.26
N ALA A 36 -1.69 -4.66 -1.03
CA ALA A 36 -3.12 -4.81 -0.73
C ALA A 36 -3.89 -3.53 -1.05
N TYR A 37 -3.35 -2.37 -0.66
CA TYR A 37 -4.01 -1.11 -0.96
C TYR A 37 -4.03 -0.83 -2.46
N ARG A 38 -2.98 -1.19 -3.19
CA ARG A 38 -2.97 -1.06 -4.65
C ARG A 38 -4.04 -1.91 -5.30
N ARG A 39 -4.20 -3.15 -4.83
CA ARG A 39 -5.25 -4.03 -5.33
C ARG A 39 -6.64 -3.47 -5.07
N LEU A 40 -6.85 -2.91 -3.90
CA LEU A 40 -8.14 -2.29 -3.57
C LEU A 40 -8.42 -1.12 -4.50
N ALA A 41 -7.41 -0.29 -4.79
CA ALA A 41 -7.57 0.82 -5.70
C ALA A 41 -7.91 0.34 -7.12
N GLU A 42 -7.19 -0.67 -7.61
CA GLU A 42 -7.44 -1.24 -8.94
C GLU A 42 -8.83 -1.84 -9.03
N LYS A 43 -9.24 -2.58 -8.01
CA LYS A 43 -10.56 -3.20 -7.98
C LYS A 43 -11.66 -2.15 -7.99
N ARG A 44 -11.49 -1.07 -7.24
CA ARG A 44 -12.47 0.02 -7.21
C ARG A 44 -12.53 0.75 -8.54
N ALA A 45 -11.41 0.87 -9.23
CA ALA A 45 -11.36 1.51 -10.54
C ALA A 45 -12.16 0.71 -11.59
N ASP A 46 -12.23 -0.61 -11.44
CA ASP A 46 -12.96 -1.48 -12.35
C ASP A 46 -14.47 -1.50 -12.09
N GLU A 47 -14.91 -0.99 -10.96
CA GLU A 47 -16.33 -0.88 -10.65
C GLU A 47 -16.91 0.38 -11.30
#